data_dc7d79770385d81196599c032f5e0c24
#
_entry.id   dc7d79770385d81196599c032f5e0c24
#
_cell.length_a   1.000
_cell.length_b   1.000
_cell.length_c   1.000
_cell.angle_alpha   90.00
_cell.angle_beta   90.00
_cell.angle_gamma   90.00
#
_symmetry.space_group_name_H-M   'P 1'
#
loop_
_entity.id
_entity.type
_entity.pdbx_description
1 polymer ?
#
loop_
_entity_poly.entity_id
_entity_poly.type
_entity_poly.pdbx_seq_one_letter_code
_entity_poly.pdbx_strand_id
1 'polypeptide(L)'
;MNAAPWVVPADRSPDGTKVVFDANRIASGLHDLLFVATTHTRIPLIVHTLGAADDKVAAILAIAQAYPDITGTGSGDEQMLGYFIRCNEGWARYDPGQLVGTDSFEYERDRNDADWWQSVCTLIPEAGDTAAAAAPPTSDVPILALNGEEDPQDPPANMAGAAAVWPNSLALTVPGQGHDIDPLSAGCEIPLIQSFIDQGDVTGLDTACLTQLTPPAFDLTLPTT
;
A
#
# COMPACT_ATOMS: atom_id res chain seq x y z
N MET A 1 10.17 11.05 -16.96
CA MET A 1 10.01 12.40 -16.40
C MET A 1 11.30 12.82 -15.72
N ASN A 2 12.17 13.57 -16.41
CA ASN A 2 13.36 14.20 -15.80
C ASN A 2 13.10 15.69 -15.57
N ALA A 3 11.92 16.05 -15.13
CA ALA A 3 11.64 17.43 -14.75
C ALA A 3 12.34 17.75 -13.41
N ALA A 4 12.84 18.96 -13.27
CA ALA A 4 13.39 19.42 -12.01
C ALA A 4 12.32 19.25 -10.89
N PRO A 5 12.72 18.90 -9.67
CA PRO A 5 11.78 18.73 -8.57
C PRO A 5 11.02 20.03 -8.29
N TRP A 6 9.78 19.89 -7.87
CA TRP A 6 8.99 21.05 -7.44
C TRP A 6 9.33 21.39 -5.98
N VAL A 7 9.53 22.63 -5.71
CA VAL A 7 9.95 23.08 -4.38
C VAL A 7 8.89 24.00 -3.79
N VAL A 8 8.29 23.57 -2.67
CA VAL A 8 7.48 24.44 -1.81
C VAL A 8 8.45 25.15 -0.87
N PRO A 9 8.62 26.46 -0.99
CA PRO A 9 9.51 27.19 -0.11
C PRO A 9 8.93 27.30 1.31
N ALA A 10 9.79 27.49 2.30
CA ALA A 10 9.41 27.46 3.71
C ALA A 10 8.34 28.52 4.08
N ASP A 11 8.37 29.68 3.43
CA ASP A 11 7.40 30.76 3.64
C ASP A 11 6.01 30.49 3.05
N ARG A 12 5.88 29.46 2.21
CA ARG A 12 4.60 28.98 1.64
C ARG A 12 4.13 27.65 2.24
N SER A 13 4.99 26.96 3.01
CA SER A 13 4.64 25.70 3.65
C SER A 13 3.87 25.94 4.95
N PRO A 14 2.82 25.16 5.25
CA PRO A 14 2.02 25.31 6.47
C PRO A 14 2.83 25.17 7.77
N ASP A 15 3.89 24.35 7.75
CA ASP A 15 4.77 24.09 8.90
C ASP A 15 6.07 24.92 8.89
N GLY A 16 6.24 25.79 7.91
CA GLY A 16 7.42 26.64 7.78
C GLY A 16 8.68 25.89 7.30
N THR A 17 8.54 24.65 6.83
CA THR A 17 9.66 23.87 6.29
C THR A 17 9.70 23.90 4.77
N LYS A 18 10.89 23.83 4.18
CA LYS A 18 11.06 23.67 2.73
C LYS A 18 10.76 22.21 2.36
N VAL A 19 9.82 21.99 1.45
CA VAL A 19 9.47 20.66 0.96
C VAL A 19 9.85 20.52 -0.51
N VAL A 20 10.49 19.39 -0.85
CA VAL A 20 10.86 19.06 -2.23
C VAL A 20 9.99 17.88 -2.69
N PHE A 21 9.31 18.07 -3.81
CA PHE A 21 8.52 17.03 -4.48
C PHE A 21 9.26 16.61 -5.74
N ASP A 22 9.97 15.52 -5.66
CA ASP A 22 10.52 14.81 -6.81
C ASP A 22 9.54 13.70 -7.29
N ALA A 23 9.94 12.98 -8.32
CA ALA A 23 9.12 11.91 -8.87
C ALA A 23 8.83 10.81 -7.85
N ASN A 24 9.82 10.45 -7.01
CA ASN A 24 9.65 9.42 -5.98
C ASN A 24 8.63 9.82 -4.92
N ARG A 25 8.75 11.03 -4.38
CA ARG A 25 7.82 11.51 -3.36
C ARG A 25 6.38 11.56 -3.87
N ILE A 26 6.20 11.93 -5.15
CA ILE A 26 4.87 11.90 -5.78
C ILE A 26 4.39 10.46 -5.94
N ALA A 27 5.26 9.55 -6.42
CA ALA A 27 4.91 8.15 -6.58
C ALA A 27 4.53 7.50 -5.25
N SER A 28 5.34 7.69 -4.20
CA SER A 28 5.05 7.17 -2.86
C SER A 28 3.73 7.72 -2.33
N GLY A 29 3.49 9.02 -2.45
CA GLY A 29 2.22 9.60 -2.01
C GLY A 29 1.01 9.06 -2.78
N LEU A 30 1.12 8.80 -4.08
CA LEU A 30 0.05 8.15 -4.85
C LEU A 30 -0.13 6.68 -4.48
N HIS A 31 0.97 5.97 -4.20
CA HIS A 31 0.93 4.61 -3.71
C HIS A 31 0.21 4.51 -2.37
N ASP A 32 0.53 5.40 -1.42
CA ASP A 32 -0.10 5.41 -0.10
C ASP A 32 -1.63 5.64 -0.18
N LEU A 33 -2.10 6.40 -1.17
CA LEU A 33 -3.52 6.60 -1.40
C LEU A 33 -4.25 5.33 -1.88
N LEU A 34 -3.55 4.32 -2.38
CA LEU A 34 -4.15 3.05 -2.80
C LEU A 34 -4.46 2.11 -1.62
N PHE A 35 -3.92 2.39 -0.42
CA PHE A 35 -4.16 1.53 0.75
C PHE A 35 -5.61 1.52 1.21
N VAL A 36 -6.35 2.60 0.98
CA VAL A 36 -7.73 2.77 1.45
C VAL A 36 -8.66 3.15 0.29
N ALA A 37 -9.77 2.44 0.12
CA ALA A 37 -10.70 2.65 -0.99
C ALA A 37 -11.21 4.09 -1.11
N THR A 38 -11.44 4.77 0.01
CA THR A 38 -11.91 6.16 0.02
C THR A 38 -10.82 7.17 -0.35
N THR A 39 -9.55 6.80 -0.34
CA THR A 39 -8.45 7.69 -0.73
C THR A 39 -8.00 7.48 -2.17
N HIS A 40 -8.09 6.26 -2.70
CA HIS A 40 -7.71 6.03 -4.08
C HIS A 40 -8.61 6.76 -5.10
N THR A 41 -9.86 7.06 -4.72
CA THR A 41 -10.76 7.88 -5.56
C THR A 41 -10.22 9.26 -5.90
N ARG A 42 -9.28 9.79 -5.12
CA ARG A 42 -8.66 11.11 -5.27
C ARG A 42 -7.55 11.14 -6.31
N ILE A 43 -6.95 9.98 -6.62
CA ILE A 43 -5.76 9.88 -7.48
C ILE A 43 -5.96 10.52 -8.86
N PRO A 44 -7.01 10.23 -9.64
CA PRO A 44 -7.19 10.85 -10.94
C PRO A 44 -7.28 12.38 -10.88
N LEU A 45 -7.98 12.91 -9.88
CA LEU A 45 -8.10 14.36 -9.68
C LEU A 45 -6.77 15.00 -9.29
N ILE A 46 -6.00 14.38 -8.40
CA ILE A 46 -4.67 14.85 -7.99
C ILE A 46 -3.74 14.88 -9.19
N VAL A 47 -3.66 13.79 -9.95
CA VAL A 47 -2.81 13.70 -11.14
C VAL A 47 -3.22 14.74 -12.19
N HIS A 48 -4.52 14.90 -12.43
CA HIS A 48 -5.04 15.91 -13.36
C HIS A 48 -4.70 17.34 -12.89
N THR A 49 -4.94 17.65 -11.62
CA THR A 49 -4.68 18.97 -11.04
C THR A 49 -3.19 19.32 -11.12
N LEU A 50 -2.32 18.39 -10.77
CA LEU A 50 -0.88 18.55 -10.90
C LEU A 50 -0.44 18.67 -12.36
N GLY A 51 -1.03 17.88 -13.25
CA GLY A 51 -0.69 17.87 -14.68
C GLY A 51 -1.06 19.18 -15.38
N ALA A 52 -2.25 19.70 -15.12
CA ALA A 52 -2.82 20.87 -15.78
C ALA A 52 -2.32 22.23 -15.24
N ALA A 53 -1.87 22.26 -13.98
CA ALA A 53 -1.48 23.54 -13.35
C ALA A 53 -0.19 24.13 -13.95
N ASP A 54 -0.18 25.45 -14.20
CA ASP A 54 1.04 26.20 -14.53
C ASP A 54 1.91 26.40 -13.27
N ASP A 55 1.30 26.78 -12.15
CA ASP A 55 1.96 26.86 -10.83
C ASP A 55 1.76 25.53 -10.05
N LYS A 56 2.75 24.64 -10.16
CA LYS A 56 2.73 23.34 -9.47
C LYS A 56 2.71 23.47 -7.94
N VAL A 57 3.36 24.51 -7.41
CA VAL A 57 3.39 24.76 -5.96
C VAL A 57 2.01 25.15 -5.45
N ALA A 58 1.32 26.04 -6.17
CA ALA A 58 -0.06 26.39 -5.83
C ALA A 58 -0.99 25.17 -5.89
N ALA A 59 -0.83 24.31 -6.89
CA ALA A 59 -1.60 23.07 -7.01
C ALA A 59 -1.37 22.10 -5.86
N ILE A 60 -0.10 21.88 -5.47
CA ILE A 60 0.26 21.04 -4.31
C ILE A 60 -0.39 21.56 -3.03
N LEU A 61 -0.29 22.87 -2.79
CA LEU A 61 -0.89 23.47 -1.59
C LEU A 61 -2.42 23.35 -1.57
N ALA A 62 -3.07 23.53 -2.73
CA ALA A 62 -4.52 23.35 -2.84
C ALA A 62 -4.95 21.89 -2.57
N ILE A 63 -4.18 20.92 -3.07
CA ILE A 63 -4.42 19.48 -2.80
C ILE A 63 -4.22 19.19 -1.32
N ALA A 64 -3.13 19.65 -0.70
CA ALA A 64 -2.86 19.44 0.73
C ALA A 64 -3.93 20.09 1.63
N GLN A 65 -4.49 21.23 1.22
CA GLN A 65 -5.59 21.88 1.93
C GLN A 65 -6.91 21.11 1.79
N ALA A 66 -7.19 20.58 0.59
CA ALA A 66 -8.41 19.82 0.31
C ALA A 66 -8.39 18.41 0.97
N TYR A 67 -7.20 17.84 1.10
CA TYR A 67 -6.99 16.49 1.64
C TYR A 67 -5.90 16.52 2.74
N PRO A 68 -6.21 17.01 3.94
CA PRO A 68 -5.22 17.16 5.02
C PRO A 68 -4.65 15.83 5.51
N ASP A 69 -5.34 14.74 5.31
CA ASP A 69 -4.93 13.37 5.65
C ASP A 69 -3.78 12.83 4.77
N ILE A 70 -3.54 13.40 3.58
CA ILE A 70 -2.39 13.02 2.71
C ILE A 70 -1.03 13.35 3.35
N THR A 71 -0.98 14.27 4.30
CA THR A 71 0.25 14.69 4.96
C THR A 71 0.60 13.88 6.21
N GLY A 72 -0.15 12.82 6.50
CA GLY A 72 0.05 11.97 7.68
C GLY A 72 1.45 11.35 7.73
N THR A 73 2.15 11.58 8.84
CA THR A 73 3.40 10.88 9.16
C THR A 73 3.03 9.59 9.86
N GLY A 74 3.36 8.44 9.26
CA GLY A 74 3.20 7.14 9.92
C GLY A 74 3.89 7.13 11.29
N SER A 75 3.31 6.44 12.28
CA SER A 75 3.88 6.31 13.61
C SER A 75 5.19 5.52 13.55
N GLY A 76 6.26 6.07 14.16
CA GLY A 76 7.60 5.49 14.09
C GLY A 76 7.85 4.24 14.93
N ASP A 77 6.91 3.84 15.79
CA ASP A 77 7.16 2.80 16.81
C ASP A 77 7.09 1.36 16.25
N GLU A 78 6.38 1.13 15.16
CA GLU A 78 6.29 -0.18 14.50
C GLU A 78 7.46 -0.44 13.53
N GLN A 79 8.24 0.58 13.21
CA GLN A 79 9.26 0.51 12.17
C GLN A 79 10.42 -0.44 12.50
N MET A 80 10.86 -0.52 13.75
CA MET A 80 12.04 -1.34 14.11
C MET A 80 11.78 -2.83 13.91
N LEU A 81 10.60 -3.35 14.29
CA LEU A 81 10.24 -4.74 14.04
C LEU A 81 10.11 -5.01 12.54
N GLY A 82 9.49 -4.10 11.81
CA GLY A 82 9.36 -4.17 10.36
C GLY A 82 10.73 -4.19 9.67
N TYR A 83 11.69 -3.39 10.13
CA TYR A 83 13.07 -3.41 9.62
C TYR A 83 13.75 -4.75 9.89
N PHE A 84 13.63 -5.28 11.11
CA PHE A 84 14.22 -6.55 11.45
C PHE A 84 13.69 -7.69 10.58
N ILE A 85 12.37 -7.81 10.45
CA ILE A 85 11.72 -8.84 9.62
C ILE A 85 12.12 -8.66 8.15
N ARG A 86 11.99 -7.47 7.60
CA ARG A 86 12.25 -7.20 6.19
C ARG A 86 13.71 -7.48 5.82
N CYS A 87 14.67 -7.08 6.65
CA CYS A 87 16.08 -7.31 6.38
C CYS A 87 16.47 -8.79 6.50
N ASN A 88 15.83 -9.55 7.37
CA ASN A 88 16.17 -10.95 7.59
C ASN A 88 15.39 -11.93 6.70
N GLU A 89 14.22 -11.55 6.19
CA GLU A 89 13.36 -12.43 5.40
C GLU A 89 13.27 -12.01 3.94
N GLY A 90 12.68 -10.85 3.66
CA GLY A 90 12.43 -10.39 2.30
C GLY A 90 13.70 -9.90 1.60
N TRP A 91 14.38 -8.99 2.25
CA TRP A 91 15.52 -8.29 1.65
C TRP A 91 16.74 -9.17 1.41
N ALA A 92 16.98 -10.15 2.28
CA ALA A 92 18.05 -11.13 2.10
C ALA A 92 17.96 -11.92 0.76
N ARG A 93 16.79 -11.89 0.12
CA ARG A 93 16.49 -12.58 -1.16
C ARG A 93 16.25 -11.62 -2.32
N TYR A 94 16.37 -10.33 -2.08
CA TYR A 94 16.14 -9.33 -3.11
C TYR A 94 17.18 -9.44 -4.23
N ASP A 95 16.70 -9.54 -5.46
CA ASP A 95 17.53 -9.56 -6.66
C ASP A 95 17.12 -8.39 -7.57
N PRO A 96 17.92 -7.32 -7.65
CA PRO A 96 17.62 -6.17 -8.51
C PRO A 96 17.49 -6.53 -9.99
N GLY A 97 18.07 -7.66 -10.42
CA GLY A 97 17.94 -8.17 -11.79
C GLY A 97 16.55 -8.68 -12.14
N GLN A 98 15.67 -8.88 -11.14
CA GLN A 98 14.28 -9.28 -11.35
C GLN A 98 13.31 -8.10 -11.44
N LEU A 99 13.76 -6.88 -11.24
CA LEU A 99 12.93 -5.70 -11.46
C LEU A 99 12.52 -5.60 -12.93
N VAL A 100 11.23 -5.46 -13.17
CA VAL A 100 10.63 -5.31 -14.50
C VAL A 100 10.10 -3.90 -14.69
N GLY A 101 9.84 -3.48 -15.95
CA GLY A 101 9.27 -2.19 -16.24
C GLY A 101 10.22 -1.02 -16.00
N THR A 102 11.48 -1.16 -16.45
CA THR A 102 12.57 -0.18 -16.22
C THR A 102 12.31 1.25 -16.71
N ASP A 103 11.24 1.46 -17.46
CA ASP A 103 10.74 2.75 -17.93
C ASP A 103 9.50 3.22 -17.18
N SER A 104 9.02 2.44 -16.22
CA SER A 104 7.87 2.78 -15.39
C SER A 104 8.26 3.69 -14.22
N PHE A 105 7.26 4.39 -13.73
CA PHE A 105 7.39 5.25 -12.56
C PHE A 105 7.64 4.44 -11.26
N GLU A 106 7.08 3.25 -11.20
CA GLU A 106 7.27 2.33 -10.09
C GLU A 106 8.70 1.78 -10.01
N TYR A 107 9.32 1.51 -11.16
CA TYR A 107 10.70 1.06 -11.20
C TYR A 107 11.68 2.05 -10.54
N GLU A 108 11.52 3.35 -10.80
CA GLU A 108 12.36 4.37 -10.16
C GLU A 108 12.14 4.41 -8.64
N ARG A 109 10.90 4.26 -8.18
CA ARG A 109 10.57 4.16 -6.76
C ARG A 109 11.21 2.93 -6.14
N ASP A 110 10.96 1.76 -6.71
CA ASP A 110 11.42 0.50 -6.15
C ASP A 110 12.95 0.39 -6.12
N ARG A 111 13.62 0.95 -7.12
CA ARG A 111 15.08 1.02 -7.14
C ARG A 111 15.64 1.92 -6.04
N ASN A 112 15.03 3.06 -5.79
CA ASN A 112 15.48 3.96 -4.72
C ASN A 112 15.17 3.38 -3.35
N ASP A 113 14.04 2.72 -3.17
CA ASP A 113 13.71 1.97 -1.97
C ASP A 113 14.71 0.82 -1.77
N ALA A 114 15.10 0.14 -2.84
CA ALA A 114 16.11 -0.91 -2.81
C ALA A 114 17.47 -0.40 -2.30
N ASP A 115 17.98 0.69 -2.83
CA ASP A 115 19.25 1.29 -2.41
C ASP A 115 19.18 1.72 -0.93
N TRP A 116 18.03 2.28 -0.50
CA TRP A 116 17.81 2.66 0.89
C TRP A 116 17.78 1.43 1.81
N TRP A 117 17.01 0.39 1.47
CA TRP A 117 16.94 -0.85 2.24
C TRP A 117 18.29 -1.54 2.33
N GLN A 118 19.06 -1.60 1.25
CA GLN A 118 20.40 -2.15 1.26
C GLN A 118 21.28 -1.45 2.28
N SER A 119 21.19 -0.12 2.39
CA SER A 119 21.95 0.65 3.38
C SER A 119 21.49 0.37 4.82
N VAL A 120 20.18 0.34 5.06
CA VAL A 120 19.58 0.09 6.38
C VAL A 120 19.87 -1.31 6.87
N CYS A 121 19.74 -2.33 6.00
CA CYS A 121 19.94 -3.72 6.38
C CYS A 121 21.38 -4.04 6.80
N THR A 122 22.37 -3.23 6.41
CA THR A 122 23.74 -3.37 6.95
C THR A 122 23.83 -3.04 8.44
N LEU A 123 22.85 -2.31 8.98
CA LEU A 123 22.81 -1.89 10.39
C LEU A 123 21.95 -2.80 11.27
N ILE A 124 21.17 -3.69 10.65
CA ILE A 124 20.24 -4.59 11.34
C ILE A 124 20.96 -5.92 11.61
N PRO A 125 20.93 -6.45 12.85
CA PRO A 125 21.53 -7.75 13.16
C PRO A 125 20.89 -8.88 12.34
N GLU A 126 21.69 -9.81 11.86
CA GLU A 126 21.20 -11.01 11.20
C GLU A 126 20.46 -11.92 12.21
N ALA A 127 19.29 -12.43 11.80
CA ALA A 127 18.61 -13.50 12.52
C ALA A 127 19.29 -14.84 12.22
N GLY A 128 19.32 -15.74 13.22
CA GLY A 128 20.16 -16.93 13.17
C GLY A 128 19.86 -17.93 12.04
N ASP A 129 18.63 -18.14 11.62
CA ASP A 129 18.28 -19.08 10.54
C ASP A 129 17.27 -18.49 9.58
N THR A 130 17.77 -17.76 8.58
CA THR A 130 16.97 -17.18 7.52
C THR A 130 16.54 -18.21 6.45
N ALA A 131 17.17 -19.40 6.44
CA ALA A 131 16.83 -20.47 5.48
C ALA A 131 15.49 -21.15 5.86
N ALA A 132 15.15 -21.21 7.14
CA ALA A 132 13.88 -21.77 7.60
C ALA A 132 12.68 -20.90 7.16
N ALA A 133 12.86 -19.60 7.02
CA ALA A 133 11.84 -18.68 6.51
C ALA A 133 11.63 -18.76 4.98
N ALA A 134 12.46 -19.53 4.26
CA ALA A 134 12.46 -19.56 2.80
C ALA A 134 11.36 -20.44 2.19
N ALA A 135 10.85 -21.42 2.93
CA ALA A 135 9.79 -22.31 2.47
C ALA A 135 8.50 -22.04 3.28
N PRO A 136 7.36 -21.81 2.62
CA PRO A 136 6.12 -21.65 3.36
C PRO A 136 5.82 -22.95 4.12
N PRO A 137 5.51 -22.88 5.43
CA PRO A 137 5.16 -24.08 6.20
C PRO A 137 3.85 -24.65 5.67
N THR A 138 3.81 -25.96 5.44
CA THR A 138 2.55 -26.66 5.22
C THR A 138 1.79 -26.73 6.53
N SER A 139 0.50 -26.43 6.52
CA SER A 139 -0.33 -26.45 7.73
C SER A 139 -1.77 -26.81 7.39
N ASP A 140 -2.40 -27.58 8.30
CA ASP A 140 -3.83 -27.88 8.25
C ASP A 140 -4.68 -26.83 9.00
N VAL A 141 -4.05 -25.80 9.54
CA VAL A 141 -4.77 -24.71 10.23
C VAL A 141 -5.65 -23.98 9.20
N PRO A 142 -6.93 -23.75 9.50
CA PRO A 142 -7.80 -22.96 8.64
C PRO A 142 -7.25 -21.54 8.46
N ILE A 143 -7.24 -21.04 7.21
CA ILE A 143 -6.76 -19.73 6.86
C ILE A 143 -7.83 -19.03 6.02
N LEU A 144 -8.29 -17.87 6.49
CA LEU A 144 -9.06 -16.92 5.70
C LEU A 144 -8.14 -15.78 5.27
N ALA A 145 -7.95 -15.59 3.97
CA ALA A 145 -7.21 -14.48 3.39
C ALA A 145 -8.19 -13.55 2.68
N LEU A 146 -8.18 -12.28 3.06
CA LEU A 146 -8.94 -11.21 2.42
C LEU A 146 -7.93 -10.25 1.77
N ASN A 147 -8.02 -10.09 0.45
CA ASN A 147 -7.15 -9.19 -0.29
C ASN A 147 -8.01 -8.17 -1.04
N GLY A 148 -7.74 -6.90 -0.87
CA GLY A 148 -8.36 -5.85 -1.67
C GLY A 148 -8.05 -6.04 -3.16
N GLU A 149 -9.03 -5.80 -4.02
CA GLU A 149 -8.85 -5.92 -5.48
C GLU A 149 -7.76 -4.98 -6.01
N GLU A 150 -7.63 -3.81 -5.37
CA GLU A 150 -6.71 -2.73 -5.73
C GLU A 150 -5.57 -2.57 -4.72
N ASP A 151 -5.29 -3.62 -3.92
CA ASP A 151 -4.23 -3.61 -2.93
C ASP A 151 -2.85 -3.45 -3.62
N PRO A 152 -2.11 -2.34 -3.35
CA PRO A 152 -0.83 -2.10 -3.99
C PRO A 152 0.33 -2.87 -3.35
N GLN A 153 0.13 -3.41 -2.14
CA GLN A 153 1.15 -4.10 -1.36
C GLN A 153 1.00 -5.62 -1.45
N ASP A 154 -0.21 -6.13 -1.19
CA ASP A 154 -0.52 -7.56 -1.18
C ASP A 154 -1.67 -7.89 -2.15
N PRO A 155 -1.45 -7.74 -3.47
CA PRO A 155 -2.50 -7.97 -4.45
C PRO A 155 -3.01 -9.41 -4.42
N PRO A 156 -4.26 -9.67 -4.83
CA PRO A 156 -4.87 -11.02 -4.82
C PRO A 156 -4.01 -12.09 -5.51
N ALA A 157 -3.17 -11.69 -6.47
CA ALA A 157 -2.25 -12.59 -7.16
C ALA A 157 -1.22 -13.24 -6.21
N ASN A 158 -0.88 -12.61 -5.08
CA ASN A 158 0.04 -13.17 -4.09
C ASN A 158 -0.51 -14.44 -3.43
N MET A 159 -1.83 -14.63 -3.42
CA MET A 159 -2.47 -15.84 -2.90
C MET A 159 -2.59 -16.95 -3.94
N ALA A 160 -2.09 -16.74 -5.17
CA ALA A 160 -2.10 -17.76 -6.19
C ALA A 160 -1.28 -18.99 -5.74
N GLY A 161 -1.92 -20.16 -5.69
CA GLY A 161 -1.29 -21.39 -5.23
C GLY A 161 -1.33 -21.63 -3.72
N ALA A 162 -1.87 -20.71 -2.91
CA ALA A 162 -1.98 -20.88 -1.46
C ALA A 162 -2.65 -22.19 -1.05
N ALA A 163 -3.73 -22.61 -1.73
CA ALA A 163 -4.42 -23.86 -1.46
C ALA A 163 -3.56 -25.12 -1.68
N ALA A 164 -2.48 -25.06 -2.45
CA ALA A 164 -1.54 -26.17 -2.62
C ALA A 164 -0.64 -26.37 -1.39
N VAL A 165 -0.40 -25.29 -0.63
CA VAL A 165 0.44 -25.28 0.58
C VAL A 165 -0.43 -25.38 1.83
N TRP A 166 -1.59 -24.70 1.80
CA TRP A 166 -2.57 -24.64 2.90
C TRP A 166 -3.93 -25.14 2.40
N PRO A 167 -4.18 -26.45 2.47
CA PRO A 167 -5.38 -27.05 1.89
C PRO A 167 -6.69 -26.56 2.52
N ASN A 168 -6.64 -26.09 3.75
CA ASN A 168 -7.79 -25.51 4.47
C ASN A 168 -7.82 -23.98 4.37
N SER A 169 -7.36 -23.41 3.26
CA SER A 169 -7.39 -21.96 3.03
C SER A 169 -8.54 -21.55 2.11
N LEU A 170 -9.07 -20.35 2.37
CA LEU A 170 -10.00 -19.63 1.50
C LEU A 170 -9.43 -18.25 1.24
N ALA A 171 -9.06 -17.97 -0.02
CA ALA A 171 -8.64 -16.64 -0.45
C ALA A 171 -9.79 -15.94 -1.16
N LEU A 172 -10.14 -14.75 -0.71
CA LEU A 172 -11.22 -13.93 -1.24
C LEU A 172 -10.66 -12.58 -1.67
N THR A 173 -11.09 -12.11 -2.83
CA THR A 173 -10.85 -10.75 -3.28
C THR A 173 -11.99 -9.85 -2.84
N VAL A 174 -11.68 -8.72 -2.21
CA VAL A 174 -12.65 -7.72 -1.76
C VAL A 174 -12.77 -6.63 -2.81
N PRO A 175 -13.89 -6.54 -3.55
CA PRO A 175 -14.02 -5.66 -4.70
C PRO A 175 -13.83 -4.17 -4.35
N GLY A 176 -13.03 -3.48 -5.15
CA GLY A 176 -12.78 -2.04 -5.04
C GLY A 176 -12.09 -1.60 -3.74
N GLN A 177 -11.49 -2.52 -2.99
CA GLN A 177 -10.78 -2.21 -1.75
C GLN A 177 -9.27 -2.22 -1.96
N GLY A 178 -8.57 -1.43 -1.12
CA GLY A 178 -7.12 -1.38 -1.02
C GLY A 178 -6.58 -2.38 0.01
N HIS A 179 -5.50 -1.99 0.69
CA HIS A 179 -4.82 -2.81 1.69
C HIS A 179 -5.56 -2.86 3.02
N ASP A 180 -6.09 -1.74 3.46
CA ASP A 180 -6.76 -1.62 4.75
C ASP A 180 -8.26 -1.85 4.64
N ILE A 181 -8.86 -2.40 5.71
CA ILE A 181 -10.32 -2.49 5.83
C ILE A 181 -10.88 -1.06 5.92
N ASP A 182 -11.65 -0.70 4.92
CA ASP A 182 -12.28 0.62 4.80
C ASP A 182 -13.70 0.61 5.41
N PRO A 183 -14.21 1.73 5.91
CA PRO A 183 -15.60 1.83 6.37
C PRO A 183 -16.65 1.37 5.35
N LEU A 184 -16.33 1.40 4.05
CA LEU A 184 -17.22 0.93 2.98
C LEU A 184 -17.36 -0.60 2.95
N SER A 185 -16.31 -1.34 3.29
CA SER A 185 -16.26 -2.80 3.29
C SER A 185 -16.37 -3.41 4.69
N ALA A 186 -16.11 -2.65 5.76
CA ALA A 186 -16.09 -3.12 7.13
C ALA A 186 -17.39 -3.84 7.54
N GLY A 187 -18.55 -3.40 7.04
CA GLY A 187 -19.84 -4.05 7.27
C GLY A 187 -19.96 -5.46 6.67
N CYS A 188 -19.11 -5.82 5.73
CA CYS A 188 -19.01 -7.15 5.14
C CYS A 188 -17.84 -7.93 5.73
N GLU A 189 -16.65 -7.34 5.74
CA GLU A 189 -15.41 -8.03 6.13
C GLU A 189 -15.38 -8.40 7.62
N ILE A 190 -15.78 -7.49 8.51
CA ILE A 190 -15.74 -7.76 9.95
C ILE A 190 -16.66 -8.92 10.36
N PRO A 191 -17.94 -8.99 9.94
CA PRO A 191 -18.79 -10.15 10.22
C PRO A 191 -18.26 -11.46 9.60
N LEU A 192 -17.64 -11.39 8.42
CA LEU A 192 -17.03 -12.56 7.77
C LEU A 192 -15.86 -13.10 8.61
N ILE A 193 -14.96 -12.20 9.06
CA ILE A 193 -13.84 -12.55 9.94
C ILE A 193 -14.36 -13.13 11.27
N GLN A 194 -15.38 -12.52 11.86
CA GLN A 194 -15.98 -13.03 13.11
C GLN A 194 -16.56 -14.44 12.91
N SER A 195 -17.29 -14.66 11.80
CA SER A 195 -17.85 -15.97 11.48
C SER A 195 -16.77 -17.03 11.30
N PHE A 196 -15.65 -16.67 10.63
CA PHE A 196 -14.50 -17.56 10.50
C PHE A 196 -13.89 -17.92 11.85
N ILE A 197 -13.69 -16.91 12.74
CA ILE A 197 -13.12 -17.15 14.09
C ILE A 197 -14.05 -18.04 14.91
N ASP A 198 -15.35 -17.80 14.88
CA ASP A 198 -16.34 -18.56 15.65
C ASP A 198 -16.47 -20.00 15.16
N GLN A 199 -16.38 -20.23 13.85
CA GLN A 199 -16.46 -21.58 13.27
C GLN A 199 -15.14 -22.35 13.39
N GLY A 200 -14.00 -21.66 13.35
CA GLY A 200 -12.68 -22.28 13.23
C GLY A 200 -12.48 -23.06 11.92
N ASP A 201 -13.20 -22.72 10.87
CA ASP A 201 -13.19 -23.37 9.55
C ASP A 201 -13.59 -22.34 8.47
N VAL A 202 -13.12 -22.56 7.25
CA VAL A 202 -13.48 -21.75 6.07
C VAL A 202 -14.69 -22.31 5.31
N THR A 203 -15.14 -23.51 5.63
CA THR A 203 -16.22 -24.20 4.91
C THR A 203 -17.57 -23.57 5.21
N GLY A 204 -18.28 -23.14 4.17
CA GLY A 204 -19.63 -22.60 4.31
C GLY A 204 -19.72 -21.19 4.86
N LEU A 205 -18.62 -20.43 4.90
CA LEU A 205 -18.66 -19.02 5.19
C LEU A 205 -19.56 -18.29 4.19
N ASP A 206 -20.45 -17.42 4.67
CA ASP A 206 -21.30 -16.59 3.82
C ASP A 206 -20.50 -15.41 3.28
N THR A 207 -20.14 -15.49 2.01
CA THR A 207 -19.39 -14.46 1.29
C THR A 207 -20.26 -13.57 0.41
N ALA A 208 -21.60 -13.72 0.47
CA ALA A 208 -22.52 -13.01 -0.41
C ALA A 208 -22.43 -11.48 -0.33
N CYS A 209 -22.06 -10.94 0.83
CA CYS A 209 -21.86 -9.51 1.03
C CYS A 209 -20.78 -8.93 0.11
N LEU A 210 -19.75 -9.69 -0.23
CA LEU A 210 -18.67 -9.22 -1.13
C LEU A 210 -19.21 -8.82 -2.51
N THR A 211 -20.21 -9.54 -3.02
CA THR A 211 -20.82 -9.23 -4.32
C THR A 211 -21.68 -7.97 -4.32
N GLN A 212 -21.93 -7.41 -3.16
CA GLN A 212 -22.73 -6.18 -2.98
C GLN A 212 -21.86 -4.94 -2.79
N LEU A 213 -20.56 -5.14 -2.57
CA LEU A 213 -19.61 -4.03 -2.47
C LEU A 213 -19.50 -3.34 -3.84
N THR A 214 -19.50 -2.03 -3.80
CA THR A 214 -19.38 -1.20 -5.01
C THR A 214 -18.20 -0.26 -4.79
N PRO A 215 -17.23 -0.21 -5.73
CA PRO A 215 -16.14 0.75 -5.66
C PRO A 215 -16.68 2.18 -5.51
N PRO A 216 -16.09 3.02 -4.67
CA PRO A 216 -16.51 4.41 -4.54
C PRO A 216 -16.25 5.19 -5.83
N ALA A 217 -17.08 6.19 -6.09
CA ALA A 217 -16.92 7.06 -7.27
C ALA A 217 -15.66 7.92 -7.11
N PHE A 218 -14.98 8.17 -8.23
CA PHE A 218 -13.82 9.07 -8.25
C PHE A 218 -14.23 10.52 -7.92
N ASP A 219 -13.35 11.22 -7.20
CA ASP A 219 -13.49 12.64 -6.96
C ASP A 219 -13.29 13.42 -8.28
N LEU A 220 -14.23 14.31 -8.59
CA LEU A 220 -14.17 15.11 -9.82
C LEU A 220 -13.79 16.58 -9.56
N THR A 221 -13.88 17.03 -8.32
CA THR A 221 -13.53 18.39 -7.90
C THR A 221 -12.85 18.36 -6.54
N LEU A 222 -11.91 19.28 -6.31
CA LEU A 222 -11.34 19.43 -4.96
C LEU A 222 -12.44 19.85 -3.98
N PRO A 223 -12.50 19.24 -2.77
CA PRO A 223 -13.40 19.69 -1.72
C PRO A 223 -13.19 21.17 -1.42
N THR A 224 -14.27 21.89 -1.24
CA THR A 224 -14.22 23.27 -0.73
C THR A 224 -14.20 23.22 0.79
N THR A 225 -13.21 23.82 1.40
CA THR A 225 -13.08 23.97 2.86
C THR A 225 -14.12 24.95 3.39
#